data_4ab7081ecb4f4e5d549837b378163701
#
_entry.id   4ab7081ecb4f4e5d549837b378163701
#
_cell.length_a   1.000
_cell.length_b   1.000
_cell.length_c   1.000
_cell.angle_alpha   90.00
_cell.angle_beta   90.00
_cell.angle_gamma   90.00
#
_symmetry.space_group_name_H-M   'P 1'
#
loop_
_entity.id
_entity.type
_entity.pdbx_description
1 polymer ?
#
loop_
_entity_poly.entity_id
_entity_poly.type
_entity_poly.pdbx_seq_one_letter_code
_entity_poly.pdbx_strand_id
1 'polypeptide(L)'
;MSREDAALWERLSRFWADVARQDAAALREWFAPEAEVYWHCTDERFTAEEYIRANCEYPGDWEGAVERAEWTEDGCVSVTAVWPKDRSARFHAVSFFRFAVDGITRLDEYWADDGPPPQWRKEKHIGSSIGRS
;
A
#
# COMPACT_ATOMS: atom_id res chain seq x y z
N MET A 1 17.39 13.95 0.61
CA MET A 1 16.77 13.02 -0.34
C MET A 1 17.38 13.24 -1.72
N SER A 2 17.85 12.20 -2.38
CA SER A 2 18.39 12.31 -3.73
C SER A 2 17.28 12.62 -4.73
N ARG A 3 17.67 13.02 -5.96
CA ARG A 3 16.72 13.24 -7.04
C ARG A 3 15.94 11.94 -7.37
N GLU A 4 16.64 10.82 -7.37
CA GLU A 4 16.04 9.52 -7.65
C GLU A 4 15.07 9.10 -6.57
N ASP A 5 15.41 9.36 -5.31
CA ASP A 5 14.52 9.08 -4.17
C ASP A 5 13.27 9.96 -4.22
N ALA A 6 13.45 11.24 -4.57
CA ALA A 6 12.31 12.15 -4.71
C ALA A 6 11.37 11.72 -5.84
N ALA A 7 11.93 11.26 -6.97
CA ALA A 7 11.15 10.76 -8.10
C ALA A 7 10.39 9.48 -7.73
N LEU A 8 11.03 8.59 -6.97
CA LEU A 8 10.38 7.37 -6.48
C LEU A 8 9.22 7.72 -5.55
N TRP A 9 9.46 8.61 -4.60
CA TRP A 9 8.42 9.06 -3.66
C TRP A 9 7.21 9.61 -4.40
N GLU A 10 7.44 10.49 -5.37
CA GLU A 10 6.37 11.09 -6.16
C GLU A 10 5.60 10.02 -6.96
N ARG A 11 6.32 9.09 -7.58
CA ARG A 11 5.71 8.02 -8.36
C ARG A 11 4.81 7.14 -7.50
N LEU A 12 5.31 6.71 -6.35
CA LEU A 12 4.52 5.86 -5.44
C LEU A 12 3.36 6.63 -4.81
N SER A 13 3.55 7.93 -4.54
CA SER A 13 2.47 8.78 -4.05
C SER A 13 1.34 8.88 -5.08
N ARG A 14 1.65 8.97 -6.37
CA ARG A 14 0.63 8.96 -7.42
C ARG A 14 -0.08 7.63 -7.53
N PHE A 15 0.66 6.53 -7.42
CA PHE A 15 0.05 5.20 -7.43
C PHE A 15 -0.96 5.07 -6.29
N TRP A 16 -0.56 5.42 -5.09
CA TRP A 16 -1.41 5.29 -3.91
C TRP A 16 -2.58 6.31 -3.92
N ALA A 17 -2.41 7.46 -4.56
CA ALA A 17 -3.53 8.37 -4.79
C ALA A 17 -4.59 7.73 -5.70
N ASP A 18 -4.16 7.04 -6.74
CA ASP A 18 -5.08 6.32 -7.64
C ASP A 18 -5.78 5.17 -6.91
N VAL A 19 -5.07 4.45 -6.04
CA VAL A 19 -5.67 3.40 -5.20
C VAL A 19 -6.73 4.00 -4.27
N ALA A 20 -6.38 5.07 -3.57
CA ALA A 20 -7.28 5.70 -2.59
C ALA A 20 -8.53 6.28 -3.27
N ARG A 21 -8.37 6.88 -4.45
CA ARG A 21 -9.51 7.39 -5.22
C ARG A 21 -10.32 6.29 -5.90
N GLN A 22 -9.84 5.07 -5.87
CA GLN A 22 -10.50 3.95 -6.54
C GLN A 22 -10.72 4.19 -8.03
N ASP A 23 -9.71 4.76 -8.67
CA ASP A 23 -9.75 5.11 -10.10
C ASP A 23 -9.27 3.93 -10.93
N ALA A 24 -10.21 3.10 -11.36
CA ALA A 24 -9.90 1.87 -12.11
C ALA A 24 -9.13 2.14 -13.40
N ALA A 25 -9.51 3.17 -14.15
CA ALA A 25 -8.84 3.49 -15.42
C ALA A 25 -7.39 3.92 -15.18
N ALA A 26 -7.15 4.77 -14.17
CA ALA A 26 -5.81 5.19 -13.81
C ALA A 26 -4.96 4.01 -13.32
N LEU A 27 -5.54 3.13 -12.51
CA LEU A 27 -4.84 1.96 -12.00
C LEU A 27 -4.39 1.01 -13.11
N ARG A 28 -5.19 0.82 -14.15
CA ARG A 28 -4.83 -0.05 -15.28
C ARG A 28 -3.54 0.39 -15.95
N GLU A 29 -3.29 1.69 -16.01
CA GLU A 29 -2.08 2.24 -16.64
C GLU A 29 -0.79 1.84 -15.92
N TRP A 30 -0.88 1.47 -14.64
CA TRP A 30 0.30 1.12 -13.85
C TRP A 30 0.83 -0.29 -14.14
N PHE A 31 -0.01 -1.20 -14.61
CA PHE A 31 0.32 -2.62 -14.67
C PHE A 31 0.69 -3.08 -16.08
N ALA A 32 1.70 -3.97 -16.14
CA ALA A 32 1.97 -4.75 -17.32
C ALA A 32 0.83 -5.74 -17.56
N PRO A 33 0.61 -6.20 -18.82
CA PRO A 33 -0.54 -7.05 -19.14
C PRO A 33 -0.66 -8.33 -18.34
N GLU A 34 0.47 -8.94 -17.94
CA GLU A 34 0.47 -10.21 -17.21
C GLU A 34 0.88 -10.06 -15.76
N ALA A 35 0.69 -8.88 -15.19
CA ALA A 35 1.05 -8.59 -13.81
C ALA A 35 0.31 -9.51 -12.83
N GLU A 36 1.00 -9.87 -11.76
CA GLU A 36 0.44 -10.64 -10.67
C GLU A 36 0.54 -9.84 -9.38
N VAL A 37 -0.51 -9.89 -8.57
CA VAL A 37 -0.55 -9.23 -7.25
C VAL A 37 -0.81 -10.29 -6.19
N TYR A 38 -0.06 -10.22 -5.11
CA TYR A 38 -0.16 -11.15 -3.99
C TYR A 38 -0.49 -10.40 -2.72
N TRP A 39 -1.60 -10.77 -2.08
CA TRP A 39 -1.95 -10.30 -0.74
C TRP A 39 -1.64 -11.44 0.24
N HIS A 40 -0.49 -11.35 0.85
CA HIS A 40 0.04 -12.46 1.66
C HIS A 40 -0.74 -12.71 2.94
N CYS A 41 -1.29 -11.67 3.55
CA CYS A 41 -2.00 -11.82 4.82
C CYS A 41 -3.33 -12.55 4.67
N THR A 42 -3.91 -12.56 3.48
CA THR A 42 -5.17 -13.25 3.18
C THR A 42 -5.00 -14.45 2.24
N ASP A 43 -3.74 -14.76 1.88
CA ASP A 43 -3.42 -15.89 1.00
C ASP A 43 -4.14 -15.79 -0.36
N GLU A 44 -4.10 -14.58 -0.95
CA GLU A 44 -4.74 -14.31 -2.23
C GLU A 44 -3.74 -13.93 -3.32
N ARG A 45 -4.01 -14.40 -4.53
CA ARG A 45 -3.29 -13.96 -5.73
C ARG A 45 -4.31 -13.39 -6.71
N PHE A 46 -3.97 -12.24 -7.29
CA PHE A 46 -4.82 -11.53 -8.23
C PHE A 46 -4.13 -11.29 -9.56
N THR A 47 -4.90 -11.30 -10.65
CA THR A 47 -4.50 -10.60 -11.86
C THR A 47 -4.58 -9.10 -11.59
N ALA A 48 -4.01 -8.28 -12.45
CA ALA A 48 -4.13 -6.82 -12.30
C ALA A 48 -5.60 -6.40 -12.25
N GLU A 49 -6.43 -6.94 -13.12
CA GLU A 49 -7.86 -6.58 -13.16
C GLU A 49 -8.60 -6.99 -11.88
N GLU A 50 -8.28 -8.16 -11.34
CA GLU A 50 -8.85 -8.60 -10.06
C GLU A 50 -8.42 -7.70 -8.90
N TYR A 51 -7.14 -7.28 -8.88
CA TYR A 51 -6.65 -6.34 -7.87
C TYR A 51 -7.40 -5.00 -7.96
N ILE A 52 -7.57 -4.49 -9.18
CA ILE A 52 -8.31 -3.24 -9.40
C ILE A 52 -9.74 -3.38 -8.89
N ARG A 53 -10.40 -4.50 -9.17
CA ARG A 53 -11.75 -4.74 -8.66
C ARG A 53 -11.77 -4.81 -7.13
N ALA A 54 -10.82 -5.52 -6.54
CA ALA A 54 -10.76 -5.65 -5.08
C ALA A 54 -10.65 -4.28 -4.40
N ASN A 55 -9.88 -3.36 -5.00
CA ASN A 55 -9.74 -2.01 -4.45
C ASN A 55 -10.93 -1.12 -4.76
N CYS A 56 -11.39 -1.13 -6.01
CA CYS A 56 -12.41 -0.18 -6.47
C CYS A 56 -13.83 -0.55 -6.03
N GLU A 57 -14.08 -1.82 -5.76
CA GLU A 57 -15.37 -2.27 -5.26
C GLU A 57 -15.43 -2.28 -3.73
N TYR A 58 -14.31 -2.02 -3.06
CA TYR A 58 -14.28 -1.89 -1.60
C TYR A 58 -15.06 -0.62 -1.20
N PRO A 59 -16.01 -0.74 -0.25
CA PRO A 59 -16.86 0.41 0.08
C PRO A 59 -16.14 1.53 0.81
N GLY A 60 -16.68 2.75 0.65
CA GLY A 60 -16.22 3.93 1.37
C GLY A 60 -15.41 4.89 0.51
N ASP A 61 -15.12 6.05 1.09
CA ASP A 61 -14.25 7.08 0.52
C ASP A 61 -12.93 7.04 1.27
N TRP A 62 -11.83 6.91 0.55
CA TRP A 62 -10.53 6.63 1.13
C TRP A 62 -9.51 7.73 0.86
N GLU A 63 -8.56 7.86 1.77
CA GLU A 63 -7.36 8.67 1.65
C GLU A 63 -6.16 7.82 1.99
N GLY A 64 -4.99 8.23 1.53
CA GLY A 64 -3.76 7.51 1.83
C GLY A 64 -2.55 8.42 1.78
N ALA A 65 -1.49 7.98 2.43
CA ALA A 65 -0.21 8.70 2.43
C ALA A 65 0.93 7.71 2.46
N VAL A 66 1.88 7.86 1.55
CA VAL A 66 3.12 7.11 1.59
C VAL A 66 3.94 7.61 2.77
N GLU A 67 4.38 6.70 3.62
CA GLU A 67 5.20 7.01 4.79
C GLU A 67 6.66 6.69 4.55
N ARG A 68 6.93 5.74 3.66
CA ARG A 68 8.28 5.29 3.38
C ARG A 68 8.36 4.73 1.97
N ALA A 69 9.44 5.04 1.25
CA ALA A 69 9.69 4.52 -0.08
C ALA A 69 11.19 4.28 -0.22
N GLU A 70 11.57 3.07 -0.65
CA GLU A 70 12.98 2.70 -0.79
C GLU A 70 13.16 1.82 -2.02
N TRP A 71 14.32 1.93 -2.65
CA TRP A 71 14.70 1.04 -3.74
C TRP A 71 15.07 -0.33 -3.19
N THR A 72 14.72 -1.37 -3.93
CA THR A 72 15.17 -2.73 -3.69
C THR A 72 15.98 -3.19 -4.89
N GLU A 73 16.59 -4.37 -4.81
CA GLU A 73 17.38 -4.91 -5.91
C GLU A 73 16.54 -5.03 -7.20
N ASP A 74 15.30 -5.48 -7.08
CA ASP A 74 14.44 -5.77 -8.23
C ASP A 74 13.35 -4.71 -8.48
N GLY A 75 13.29 -3.67 -7.66
CA GLY A 75 12.23 -2.69 -7.78
C GLY A 75 12.23 -1.71 -6.62
N CYS A 76 11.13 -1.64 -5.88
CA CYS A 76 11.02 -0.75 -4.74
C CYS A 76 10.03 -1.28 -3.71
N VAL A 77 10.08 -0.69 -2.52
CA VAL A 77 9.12 -0.97 -1.45
C VAL A 77 8.50 0.33 -0.97
N SER A 78 7.20 0.32 -0.72
CA SER A 78 6.53 1.42 -0.04
C SER A 78 5.88 0.93 1.24
N VAL A 79 5.80 1.83 2.22
CA VAL A 79 4.94 1.67 3.39
C VAL A 79 3.92 2.80 3.30
N THR A 80 2.65 2.45 3.28
CA THR A 80 1.58 3.40 3.05
C THR A 80 0.48 3.22 4.09
N ALA A 81 0.03 4.33 4.67
CA ALA A 81 -1.15 4.35 5.52
C ALA A 81 -2.35 4.70 4.67
N VAL A 82 -3.47 4.00 4.89
CA VAL A 82 -4.74 4.32 4.25
C VAL A 82 -5.83 4.35 5.30
N TRP A 83 -6.81 5.23 5.11
CA TRP A 83 -7.92 5.41 6.06
C TRP A 83 -9.14 5.92 5.32
N PRO A 84 -10.35 5.58 5.80
CA PRO A 84 -11.55 6.21 5.26
C PRO A 84 -11.62 7.67 5.70
N LYS A 85 -12.28 8.51 4.91
CA LYS A 85 -12.37 9.96 5.19
C LYS A 85 -12.98 10.28 6.53
N ASP A 86 -13.86 9.42 7.04
CA ASP A 86 -14.46 9.61 8.37
C ASP A 86 -13.53 9.21 9.52
N ARG A 87 -12.32 8.69 9.20
CA ARG A 87 -11.30 8.31 10.18
C ARG A 87 -11.70 7.18 11.12
N SER A 88 -12.67 6.36 10.74
CA SER A 88 -13.17 5.25 11.56
C SER A 88 -12.19 4.06 11.65
N ALA A 89 -11.22 4.00 10.76
CA ALA A 89 -10.24 2.93 10.72
C ALA A 89 -8.92 3.46 10.13
N ARG A 90 -7.86 2.68 10.25
CA ARG A 90 -6.58 2.98 9.61
C ARG A 90 -5.85 1.68 9.36
N PHE A 91 -5.22 1.58 8.20
CA PHE A 91 -4.49 0.39 7.80
C PHE A 91 -3.12 0.78 7.29
N HIS A 92 -2.16 -0.14 7.39
CA HIS A 92 -0.88 0.00 6.74
C HIS A 92 -0.69 -1.13 5.73
N ALA A 93 -0.10 -0.78 4.59
CA ALA A 93 0.32 -1.75 3.59
C ALA A 93 1.83 -1.61 3.37
N VAL A 94 2.52 -2.73 3.40
CA VAL A 94 3.91 -2.82 2.94
C VAL A 94 3.86 -3.47 1.57
N SER A 95 4.34 -2.77 0.55
CA SER A 95 4.18 -3.17 -0.84
C SER A 95 5.52 -3.24 -1.55
N PHE A 96 5.83 -4.43 -2.09
CA PHE A 96 7.05 -4.67 -2.87
C PHE A 96 6.67 -4.70 -4.34
N PHE A 97 7.26 -3.81 -5.12
CA PHE A 97 6.97 -3.65 -6.55
C PHE A 97 8.13 -4.15 -7.38
N ARG A 98 7.82 -4.87 -8.45
CA ARG A 98 8.77 -5.17 -9.53
C ARG A 98 8.23 -4.56 -10.81
N PHE A 99 9.12 -3.95 -11.58
CA PHE A 99 8.76 -3.23 -12.79
C PHE A 99 9.49 -3.81 -14.00
N ALA A 100 8.81 -3.75 -15.14
CA ALA A 100 9.43 -3.87 -16.45
C ALA A 100 9.10 -2.59 -17.24
N VAL A 101 9.50 -2.54 -18.49
CA VAL A 101 9.28 -1.38 -19.35
C VAL A 101 7.80 -1.03 -19.51
N ASP A 102 6.93 -2.03 -19.49
CA ASP A 102 5.49 -1.86 -19.69
C ASP A 102 4.68 -1.74 -18.39
N GLY A 103 5.34 -1.63 -17.24
CA GLY A 103 4.67 -1.37 -15.99
C GLY A 103 5.01 -2.36 -14.88
N ILE A 104 4.17 -2.37 -13.84
CA ILE A 104 4.33 -3.28 -12.71
C ILE A 104 4.09 -4.71 -13.20
N THR A 105 5.06 -5.59 -12.94
CA THR A 105 4.95 -7.00 -13.29
C THR A 105 4.56 -7.85 -12.10
N ARG A 106 4.92 -7.41 -10.91
CA ARG A 106 4.60 -8.12 -9.67
C ARG A 106 4.47 -7.13 -8.52
N LEU A 107 3.47 -7.35 -7.69
CA LEU A 107 3.22 -6.57 -6.49
C LEU A 107 2.91 -7.54 -5.36
N ASP A 108 3.75 -7.51 -4.32
CA ASP A 108 3.54 -8.30 -3.10
C ASP A 108 3.16 -7.35 -1.98
N GLU A 109 2.00 -7.55 -1.38
CA GLU A 109 1.50 -6.66 -0.32
C GLU A 109 1.20 -7.40 0.97
N TYR A 110 1.52 -6.74 2.08
CA TYR A 110 1.26 -7.18 3.44
C TYR A 110 0.44 -6.08 4.10
N TRP A 111 -0.80 -6.39 4.46
CA TRP A 111 -1.74 -5.43 5.05
C TRP A 111 -1.95 -5.73 6.51
N ALA A 112 -2.05 -4.68 7.33
CA ALA A 112 -2.36 -4.80 8.75
C ALA A 112 -3.29 -3.68 9.17
N ASP A 113 -4.20 -3.99 10.06
CA ASP A 113 -5.04 -2.99 10.73
C ASP A 113 -4.21 -2.30 11.81
N ASP A 114 -4.31 -0.98 11.89
CA ASP A 114 -3.74 -0.24 13.00
C ASP A 114 -4.62 -0.46 14.23
N GLY A 115 -3.98 -0.59 15.37
CA GLY A 115 -4.72 -0.80 16.60
C GLY A 115 -3.82 -0.67 17.83
N PRO A 116 -4.42 -0.76 19.01
CA PRO A 116 -3.66 -0.65 20.26
C PRO A 116 -2.83 -1.91 20.52
N PRO A 117 -1.80 -1.82 21.35
CA PRO A 117 -1.09 -3.01 21.81
C PRO A 117 -2.04 -3.95 22.55
N PRO A 118 -1.75 -5.25 22.56
CA PRO A 118 -2.57 -6.19 23.34
C PRO A 118 -2.53 -5.86 24.84
N GLN A 119 -3.63 -6.19 25.51
CA GLN A 119 -3.85 -5.83 26.91
C GLN A 119 -2.73 -6.31 27.82
N TRP A 120 -2.21 -7.52 27.60
CA TRP A 120 -1.17 -8.08 28.47
C TRP A 120 0.13 -7.23 28.46
N ARG A 121 0.50 -6.64 27.31
CA ARG A 121 1.66 -5.74 27.26
C ARG A 121 1.39 -4.41 27.94
N LYS A 122 0.17 -3.89 27.75
CA LYS A 122 -0.22 -2.63 28.41
C LYS A 122 -0.19 -2.75 29.91
N GLU A 123 -0.72 -3.84 30.45
CA GLU A 123 -0.74 -4.10 31.89
C GLU A 123 0.65 -4.23 32.49
N LYS A 124 1.59 -4.77 31.72
CA LYS A 124 2.98 -4.93 32.18
C LYS A 124 3.86 -3.72 31.87
N HIS A 125 3.31 -2.69 31.27
CA HIS A 125 4.02 -1.47 30.90
C HIS A 125 5.24 -1.76 30.01
N ILE A 126 5.10 -2.70 29.07
CA ILE A 126 6.15 -3.05 28.12
C ILE A 126 5.94 -2.21 26.87
N GLY A 127 6.97 -1.43 26.51
CA GLY A 127 6.94 -0.55 25.35
C GLY A 127 6.34 0.81 25.63
N SER A 128 6.45 1.69 24.66
CA SER A 128 5.93 3.07 24.70
C SER A 128 5.37 3.43 23.35
N SER A 129 4.47 4.41 23.34
CA SER A 129 3.95 4.93 22.07
C SER A 129 5.08 5.55 21.24
N ILE A 130 5.03 5.35 19.92
CA ILE A 130 5.94 6.03 18.99
C ILE A 130 5.46 7.46 18.67
N GLY A 131 4.34 7.89 19.26
CA GLY A 131 3.82 9.23 19.07
C GLY A 131 2.98 9.45 17.83
N ARG A 132 2.51 8.40 17.21
CA ARG A 132 1.63 8.51 16.04
C ARG A 132 0.27 9.03 16.51
N SER A 133 -0.17 10.08 15.87
CA SER A 133 -1.46 10.70 16.16
C SER A 133 -2.59 10.14 15.29
#